data_e41e4fb4821e7bc9225852714d450214
#
_entry.id   e41e4fb4821e7bc9225852714d450214
#
_cell.length_a   1.000
_cell.length_b   1.000
_cell.length_c   1.000
_cell.angle_alpha   90.00
_cell.angle_beta   90.00
_cell.angle_gamma   90.00
#
_symmetry.space_group_name_H-M   'P 1'
#
loop_
_entity.id
_entity.type
_entity.pdbx_description
1 polymer ?
#
loop_
_entity_poly.entity_id
_entity_poly.type
_entity_poly.pdbx_seq_one_letter_code
_entity_poly.pdbx_strand_id
1 'polypeptide(L)' 'VFKGMPLKDIAKVLSRWYDVDIVFADPALGNVKFNGVLNKNQKLEDILTTIKNINFINAYEIKDHKVILK' A
#
# COMPACT_ATOMS: atom_id res chain seq x y z
N VAL A 1 -6.35 -5.77 11.23
CA VAL A 1 -5.23 -5.17 11.96
C VAL A 1 -3.92 -5.70 11.40
N PHE A 2 -3.03 -4.79 11.01
CA PHE A 2 -1.71 -5.16 10.52
C PHE A 2 -0.67 -4.72 11.54
N LYS A 3 0.19 -5.64 11.92
CA LYS A 3 1.21 -5.35 12.92
C LYS A 3 2.55 -5.90 12.43
N GLY A 4 3.48 -4.97 12.14
CA GLY A 4 4.79 -5.33 11.64
C GLY A 4 4.76 -6.03 10.30
N MET A 5 3.75 -5.79 9.48
CA MET A 5 3.59 -6.44 8.19
C MET A 5 4.36 -5.67 7.12
N PRO A 6 5.23 -6.35 6.33
CA PRO A 6 5.91 -5.66 5.23
C PRO A 6 4.91 -5.14 4.21
N LEU A 7 5.23 -3.98 3.61
CA LEU A 7 4.34 -3.39 2.61
C LEU A 7 4.10 -4.31 1.43
N LYS A 8 5.05 -5.17 1.09
CA LYS A 8 4.84 -6.14 0.01
C LYS A 8 3.69 -7.09 0.30
N ASP A 9 3.49 -7.45 1.57
CA ASP A 9 2.38 -8.31 1.96
C ASP A 9 1.07 -7.54 2.00
N ILE A 10 1.11 -6.29 2.48
CA ILE A 10 -0.05 -5.42 2.45
C ILE A 10 -0.48 -5.17 1.01
N ALA A 11 0.46 -5.00 0.09
CA ALA A 11 0.16 -4.81 -1.32
C ALA A 11 -0.62 -6.00 -1.88
N LYS A 12 -0.27 -7.22 -1.47
CA LYS A 12 -1.01 -8.40 -1.90
C LYS A 12 -2.45 -8.37 -1.41
N VAL A 13 -2.65 -7.97 -0.16
CA VAL A 13 -3.99 -7.85 0.42
C VAL A 13 -4.80 -6.80 -0.33
N LEU A 14 -4.23 -5.63 -0.56
CA LEU A 14 -4.90 -4.54 -1.25
C LEU A 14 -5.20 -4.91 -2.71
N SER A 15 -4.30 -5.63 -3.37
CA SER A 15 -4.53 -6.11 -4.72
C SER A 15 -5.79 -6.96 -4.80
N ARG A 16 -6.03 -7.78 -3.78
CA ARG A 16 -7.20 -8.63 -3.73
C ARG A 16 -8.46 -7.86 -3.38
N TRP A 17 -8.35 -6.91 -2.45
CA TRP A 17 -9.52 -6.13 -2.01
C TRP A 17 -10.04 -5.21 -3.11
N TYR A 18 -9.15 -4.62 -3.89
CA TYR A 18 -9.50 -3.57 -4.86
C TYR A 18 -9.25 -3.97 -6.31
N ASP A 19 -8.83 -5.21 -6.54
CA ASP A 19 -8.56 -5.72 -7.89
C ASP A 19 -7.59 -4.81 -8.65
N VAL A 20 -6.46 -4.51 -8.03
CA VAL A 20 -5.42 -3.67 -8.63
C VAL A 20 -4.06 -4.35 -8.51
N ASP A 21 -3.12 -3.95 -9.36
CA ASP A 21 -1.72 -4.33 -9.24
C ASP A 21 -0.98 -3.25 -8.47
N ILE A 22 -0.27 -3.63 -7.44
CA ILE A 22 0.55 -2.70 -6.67
C ILE A 22 2.01 -3.01 -6.92
N VAL A 23 2.73 -1.99 -7.37
CA VAL A 23 4.14 -2.12 -7.75
C VAL A 23 4.95 -1.12 -6.93
N PHE A 24 6.13 -1.54 -6.51
CA PHE A 24 7.06 -0.65 -5.81
C PHE A 24 8.13 -0.20 -6.80
N ALA A 25 8.26 1.12 -6.95
CA ALA A 25 9.32 1.69 -7.81
C ALA A 25 10.70 1.36 -7.26
N ASP A 26 10.81 1.31 -5.93
CA ASP A 26 12.02 0.87 -5.25
C ASP A 26 11.69 -0.40 -4.47
N PRO A 27 12.33 -1.54 -4.79
CA PRO A 27 12.04 -2.79 -4.08
C PRO A 27 12.22 -2.71 -2.58
N ALA A 28 13.06 -1.81 -2.08
CA ALA A 28 13.26 -1.63 -0.66
C ALA A 28 12.01 -1.16 0.06
N LEU A 29 11.10 -0.49 -0.64
CA LEU A 29 9.83 -0.05 -0.05
C LEU A 29 8.98 -1.23 0.39
N GLY A 30 9.06 -2.35 -0.31
CA GLY A 30 8.32 -3.54 0.06
C GLY A 30 8.73 -4.13 1.39
N ASN A 31 9.92 -3.80 1.87
CA ASN A 31 10.44 -4.30 3.14
C ASN A 31 10.09 -3.39 4.33
N VAL A 32 9.53 -2.23 4.08
CA VAL A 32 9.09 -1.32 5.15
C VAL A 32 7.91 -1.95 5.85
N LYS A 33 7.97 -2.00 7.17
CA LYS A 33 6.90 -2.60 7.96
C LYS A 33 5.86 -1.56 8.33
N PHE A 34 4.62 -1.98 8.28
CA PHE A 34 3.47 -1.13 8.58
C PHE A 34 2.73 -1.66 9.80
N ASN A 35 2.35 -0.74 10.67
CA ASN A 35 1.48 -1.04 11.81
C ASN A 35 0.25 -0.15 11.71
N GLY A 36 -0.92 -0.74 11.76
CA GLY A 36 -2.14 0.04 11.69
C GLY A 36 -3.35 -0.82 11.41
N VAL A 37 -4.48 -0.16 11.24
CA VAL A 37 -5.75 -0.81 10.94
C VAL A 37 -6.20 -0.36 9.56
N LEU A 38 -6.40 -1.33 8.68
CA LEU A 38 -6.95 -1.09 7.36
C LEU A 38 -8.14 -2.02 7.17
N ASN A 39 -9.14 -1.56 6.42
CA ASN A 39 -10.25 -2.45 6.07
C ASN A 39 -10.71 -2.13 4.65
N LYS A 40 -11.35 -3.12 4.02
CA LYS A 40 -11.72 -3.02 2.61
C LYS A 40 -12.89 -2.07 2.34
N ASN A 41 -13.52 -1.54 3.37
CA ASN A 41 -14.58 -0.55 3.21
C ASN A 41 -14.03 0.86 3.03
N GLN A 42 -12.75 1.05 3.27
CA GLN A 42 -12.09 2.32 3.03
C GLN A 42 -11.81 2.50 1.53
N LYS A 43 -11.67 3.75 1.13
CA LYS A 43 -11.24 4.01 -0.25
C LYS A 43 -9.76 3.69 -0.39
N LEU A 44 -9.39 3.15 -1.55
CA LEU A 44 -7.99 2.82 -1.83
C LEU A 44 -7.08 4.04 -1.64
N GLU A 45 -7.52 5.21 -2.09
CA GLU A 45 -6.75 6.43 -1.95
C GLU A 45 -6.49 6.80 -0.49
N ASP A 46 -7.48 6.58 0.37
CA ASP A 46 -7.33 6.85 1.81
C ASP A 46 -6.30 5.92 2.43
N ILE A 47 -6.31 4.66 2.03
CA ILE A 47 -5.33 3.68 2.51
C ILE A 47 -3.93 4.06 2.05
N LEU A 48 -3.79 4.42 0.78
CA LEU A 48 -2.49 4.82 0.22
C LEU A 48 -1.96 6.08 0.89
N THR A 49 -2.83 7.04 1.18
CA THR A 49 -2.44 8.25 1.90
C THR A 49 -1.95 7.93 3.31
N THR A 50 -2.63 7.01 3.99
CA THR A 50 -2.22 6.56 5.32
C THR A 50 -0.83 5.92 5.27
N ILE A 51 -0.60 5.05 4.29
CA ILE A 51 0.69 4.39 4.12
C ILE A 51 1.78 5.42 3.80
N LYS A 52 1.48 6.36 2.92
CA LYS A 52 2.41 7.42 2.56
C LYS A 52 2.85 8.23 3.78
N ASN A 53 1.91 8.59 4.64
CA ASN A 53 2.21 9.43 5.79
C ASN A 53 2.98 8.72 6.89
N ILE A 54 2.83 7.41 7.00
CA ILE A 54 3.41 6.64 8.11
C ILE A 54 4.73 5.96 7.72
N ASN A 55 4.86 5.51 6.48
CA ASN A 55 5.93 4.59 6.08
C ASN A 55 6.95 5.20 5.12
N PHE A 56 7.07 6.51 5.10
CA PHE A 56 8.12 7.19 4.34
C PHE A 56 8.02 6.99 2.83
N ILE A 57 6.82 6.68 2.33
CA ILE A 57 6.58 6.64 0.91
C ILE A 57 6.41 8.08 0.43
N ASN A 58 7.22 8.49 -0.54
CA ASN A 58 7.22 9.88 -1.01
C ASN A 58 5.99 10.23 -1.82
N ALA A 59 5.52 9.28 -2.62
CA ALA A 59 4.39 9.52 -3.50
C ALA A 59 3.80 8.21 -3.96
N TYR A 60 2.61 8.27 -4.55
CA TYR A 60 2.03 7.13 -5.22
C TYR A 60 1.33 7.59 -6.48
N GLU A 61 1.17 6.69 -7.44
CA GLU A 61 0.42 6.95 -8.65
C GLU A 61 -0.62 5.85 -8.82
N ILE A 62 -1.82 6.24 -9.25
CA ILE A 62 -2.86 5.30 -9.61
C ILE A 62 -3.13 5.48 -11.10
N LYS A 63 -2.98 4.40 -11.85
CA LYS A 63 -3.20 4.43 -13.29
C LYS A 63 -3.93 3.18 -13.72
N ASP A 64 -5.16 3.35 -14.18
CA ASP A 64 -6.07 2.24 -14.51
C ASP A 64 -6.21 1.32 -13.29
N HIS A 65 -5.79 0.07 -13.39
CA HIS A 65 -5.82 -0.88 -12.27
C HIS A 65 -4.45 -1.09 -11.66
N LYS A 66 -3.56 -0.12 -11.80
CA LYS A 66 -2.19 -0.24 -11.33
C LYS A 66 -1.84 0.88 -10.38
N VAL A 67 -1.23 0.53 -9.26
CA VAL A 67 -0.75 1.49 -8.27
C VAL A 67 0.76 1.38 -8.18
N ILE A 68 1.44 2.50 -8.30
CA ILE A 68 2.90 2.56 -8.20
C ILE A 68 3.25 3.36 -6.94
N LEU A 69 3.98 2.73 -6.04
CA LEU A 69 4.46 3.36 -4.82
C LEU A 69 5.93 3.76 -4.99
N LYS A 70 6.23 4.99 -4.66
CA LYS A 70 7.57 5.56 -4.88
C LYS A 70 8.28 5.92 -3.60
#